data_feebf985dfd07bb7171d2a541f5246da
#
_entry.id   feebf985dfd07bb7171d2a541f5246da
#
_cell.length_a   1.000
_cell.length_b   1.000
_cell.length_c   1.000
_cell.angle_alpha   90.00
_cell.angle_beta   90.00
_cell.angle_gamma   90.00
#
_symmetry.space_group_name_H-M   'P 1'
#
loop_
_entity.id
_entity.type
_entity.pdbx_description
1 polymer ?
#
loop_
_entity_poly.entity_id
_entity_poly.type
_entity_poly.pdbx_seq_one_letter_code
_entity_poly.pdbx_strand_id
1 'polypeptide(L)'
;MRAIEKYIDALVKCFGLDKDNVKKIINDNPSSQYQKLLKELTSDEIAEFNELKAQKNSNIYGVWFEESYVRKYPFNTLACDAIGFASNVNGGELGLESQYDDELSGTDGVSYSYVDEDLNAVETTKAAVNGNNIITTIDYNVQSIIEKYMVAYNQEKPSKNTAIVVMNPKNGEILGMASYPQFDLNNPRNLANVYSEEQLASMSDTDVTNALYQLWTNYCVSESYEPGSTYKPFTIAAGLEEGVVHDGDTYECKGYEYVGPDMIKCHSYSTIGSHGVLTLSQALENSCNPYMINIAIKLGNVRFAQYEKMFGFGAKTGVDLPGEATGIMSVSYTHLRAQRH
;
A
#
# COMPACT_ATOMS: atom_id res chain seq x y z
N MET A 1 -18.37 24.14 44.29
CA MET A 1 -18.69 22.72 44.46
C MET A 1 -19.99 22.29 43.73
N ARG A 2 -21.17 22.92 43.94
CA ARG A 2 -22.42 22.50 43.28
C ARG A 2 -22.45 22.59 41.72
N ALA A 3 -21.71 23.50 41.12
CA ALA A 3 -21.65 23.63 39.68
C ALA A 3 -20.79 22.53 39.01
N ILE A 4 -19.68 22.16 39.64
CA ILE A 4 -18.79 21.09 39.17
C ILE A 4 -19.51 19.73 39.16
N GLU A 5 -20.32 19.45 40.17
CA GLU A 5 -21.06 18.18 40.23
C GLU A 5 -22.07 18.02 39.09
N LYS A 6 -22.74 19.09 38.65
CA LYS A 6 -23.74 19.03 37.60
C LYS A 6 -23.17 18.65 36.21
N TYR A 7 -22.01 19.22 35.84
CA TYR A 7 -21.42 18.85 34.56
C TYR A 7 -20.77 17.46 34.60
N ILE A 8 -20.24 17.04 35.79
CA ILE A 8 -19.77 15.66 35.94
C ILE A 8 -20.95 14.67 35.79
N ASP A 9 -22.10 14.95 36.43
CA ASP A 9 -23.28 14.11 36.32
C ASP A 9 -23.80 14.05 34.88
N ALA A 10 -23.74 15.15 34.11
CA ALA A 10 -24.07 15.14 32.69
C ALA A 10 -23.08 14.31 31.86
N LEU A 11 -21.80 14.41 32.12
CA LEU A 11 -20.75 13.60 31.45
C LEU A 11 -20.91 12.11 31.75
N VAL A 12 -21.22 11.75 33.01
CA VAL A 12 -21.48 10.37 33.41
C VAL A 12 -22.73 9.86 32.70
N LYS A 13 -23.81 10.65 32.66
CA LYS A 13 -25.07 10.27 32.06
C LYS A 13 -24.96 10.05 30.55
N CYS A 14 -24.36 10.99 29.83
CA CYS A 14 -24.32 10.96 28.35
C CYS A 14 -23.21 10.05 27.81
N PHE A 15 -22.07 9.95 28.49
CA PHE A 15 -20.89 9.26 27.98
C PHE A 15 -20.46 8.05 28.81
N GLY A 16 -21.16 7.71 29.89
CA GLY A 16 -20.82 6.57 30.74
C GLY A 16 -19.48 6.70 31.48
N LEU A 17 -18.96 7.92 31.65
CA LEU A 17 -17.70 8.15 32.34
C LEU A 17 -17.79 7.80 33.83
N ASP A 18 -16.71 7.27 34.39
CA ASP A 18 -16.61 7.06 35.82
C ASP A 18 -16.48 8.38 36.57
N LYS A 19 -17.41 8.62 37.49
CA LYS A 19 -17.51 9.86 38.24
C LYS A 19 -16.27 10.19 39.08
N ASP A 20 -15.71 9.16 39.71
CA ASP A 20 -14.56 9.32 40.59
C ASP A 20 -13.27 9.55 39.79
N ASN A 21 -13.18 8.91 38.64
CA ASN A 21 -12.08 9.13 37.70
C ASN A 21 -12.08 10.57 37.15
N VAL A 22 -13.23 11.10 36.74
CA VAL A 22 -13.35 12.50 36.27
C VAL A 22 -12.97 13.46 37.39
N LYS A 23 -13.43 13.25 38.62
CA LYS A 23 -13.04 14.06 39.79
C LYS A 23 -11.54 13.98 40.04
N LYS A 24 -10.96 12.80 39.94
CA LYS A 24 -9.51 12.61 40.11
C LYS A 24 -8.72 13.40 39.08
N ILE A 25 -9.10 13.32 37.79
CA ILE A 25 -8.43 14.06 36.70
C ILE A 25 -8.45 15.57 37.00
N ILE A 26 -9.59 16.11 37.47
CA ILE A 26 -9.71 17.54 37.82
C ILE A 26 -8.80 17.90 39.01
N ASN A 27 -8.81 17.07 40.04
CA ASN A 27 -8.05 17.34 41.28
C ASN A 27 -6.54 17.18 41.09
N ASP A 28 -6.12 16.23 40.23
CA ASP A 28 -4.70 15.99 39.96
C ASP A 28 -4.10 17.07 39.05
N ASN A 29 -4.96 17.85 38.34
CA ASN A 29 -4.52 18.90 37.42
C ASN A 29 -5.10 20.29 37.73
N PRO A 30 -4.90 20.83 38.95
CA PRO A 30 -5.60 22.05 39.40
C PRO A 30 -5.19 23.32 38.64
N SER A 31 -4.04 23.35 38.00
CA SER A 31 -3.54 24.45 37.17
C SER A 31 -3.76 24.28 35.68
N SER A 32 -4.31 23.15 35.26
CA SER A 32 -4.60 22.91 33.84
C SER A 32 -5.83 23.68 33.40
N GLN A 33 -5.73 24.36 32.25
CA GLN A 33 -6.86 25.08 31.67
C GLN A 33 -7.86 24.17 30.99
N TYR A 34 -7.43 22.96 30.53
CA TYR A 34 -8.31 21.94 29.97
C TYR A 34 -7.72 20.54 30.11
N GLN A 35 -8.61 19.52 30.04
CA GLN A 35 -8.24 18.10 30.01
C GLN A 35 -9.12 17.40 28.99
N LYS A 36 -8.52 16.58 28.11
CA LYS A 36 -9.26 15.74 27.17
C LYS A 36 -9.79 14.51 27.91
N LEU A 37 -11.11 14.39 28.00
CA LEU A 37 -11.78 13.28 28.68
C LEU A 37 -12.14 12.13 27.73
N LEU A 38 -12.54 12.48 26.51
CA LEU A 38 -12.96 11.53 25.46
C LEU A 38 -12.38 11.97 24.13
N LYS A 39 -12.28 11.02 23.20
CA LYS A 39 -11.84 11.23 21.82
C LYS A 39 -12.81 10.52 20.88
N GLU A 40 -12.86 10.97 19.63
CA GLU A 40 -13.54 10.28 18.52
C GLU A 40 -15.05 10.09 18.73
N LEU A 41 -15.71 11.03 19.43
CA LEU A 41 -17.16 11.05 19.56
C LEU A 41 -17.80 11.49 18.24
N THR A 42 -18.83 10.79 17.84
CA THR A 42 -19.66 11.16 16.68
C THR A 42 -20.63 12.32 17.02
N SER A 43 -21.14 12.99 16.01
CA SER A 43 -22.15 14.04 16.18
C SER A 43 -23.39 13.54 16.92
N ASP A 44 -23.79 12.29 16.69
CA ASP A 44 -24.96 11.68 17.33
C ASP A 44 -24.72 11.42 18.83
N GLU A 45 -23.50 10.98 19.19
CA GLU A 45 -23.14 10.72 20.60
C GLU A 45 -23.07 11.99 21.43
N ILE A 46 -22.72 13.14 20.85
CA ILE A 46 -22.70 14.42 21.55
C ILE A 46 -24.05 15.12 21.58
N ALA A 47 -25.04 14.68 20.81
CA ALA A 47 -26.34 15.36 20.65
C ALA A 47 -27.07 15.49 21.98
N GLU A 48 -27.20 14.40 22.77
CA GLU A 48 -27.88 14.43 24.09
C GLU A 48 -27.20 15.40 25.05
N PHE A 49 -25.87 15.45 25.08
CA PHE A 49 -25.13 16.38 25.92
C PHE A 49 -25.38 17.83 25.51
N ASN A 50 -25.39 18.13 24.22
CA ASN A 50 -25.67 19.46 23.70
C ASN A 50 -27.10 19.91 24.02
N GLU A 51 -28.09 19.01 23.93
CA GLU A 51 -29.45 19.27 24.37
C GLU A 51 -29.53 19.59 25.87
N LEU A 52 -28.85 18.82 26.72
CA LEU A 52 -28.78 19.09 28.16
C LEU A 52 -28.10 20.44 28.46
N LYS A 53 -27.02 20.76 27.74
CA LYS A 53 -26.30 22.04 27.88
C LYS A 53 -27.14 23.23 27.46
N ALA A 54 -27.98 23.09 26.43
CA ALA A 54 -28.84 24.15 25.90
C ALA A 54 -30.08 24.43 26.79
N GLN A 55 -30.42 23.57 27.75
CA GLN A 55 -31.55 23.79 28.65
C GLN A 55 -31.35 25.04 29.52
N LYS A 56 -32.41 25.82 29.66
CA LYS A 56 -32.44 26.99 30.55
C LYS A 56 -32.16 26.54 31.99
N ASN A 57 -31.09 27.03 32.62
CA ASN A 57 -30.63 26.61 33.93
C ASN A 57 -29.82 25.28 33.98
N SER A 58 -29.29 24.79 32.89
CA SER A 58 -28.42 23.60 32.89
C SER A 58 -27.21 23.77 33.82
N ASN A 59 -26.62 24.97 33.85
CA ASN A 59 -25.39 25.30 34.57
C ASN A 59 -24.21 24.35 34.19
N ILE A 60 -24.19 23.86 32.95
CA ILE A 60 -23.10 23.06 32.40
C ILE A 60 -22.14 24.00 31.71
N TYR A 61 -21.04 24.34 32.39
CA TYR A 61 -19.98 25.21 31.88
C TYR A 61 -18.65 24.47 31.86
N GLY A 62 -17.70 24.94 31.03
CA GLY A 62 -16.33 24.40 30.99
C GLY A 62 -16.21 23.04 30.27
N VAL A 63 -17.25 22.60 29.57
CA VAL A 63 -17.18 21.43 28.69
C VAL A 63 -17.47 21.88 27.26
N TRP A 64 -16.58 21.55 26.34
CA TRP A 64 -16.72 21.84 24.92
C TRP A 64 -16.22 20.66 24.08
N PHE A 65 -16.59 20.65 22.83
CA PHE A 65 -16.13 19.68 21.82
C PHE A 65 -15.29 20.41 20.81
N GLU A 66 -14.18 19.77 20.43
CA GLU A 66 -13.34 20.19 19.32
C GLU A 66 -13.66 19.28 18.14
N GLU A 67 -14.02 19.86 17.00
CA GLU A 67 -14.22 19.10 15.78
C GLU A 67 -12.87 18.62 15.24
N SER A 68 -12.83 17.36 14.83
CA SER A 68 -11.72 16.80 14.07
C SER A 68 -12.29 15.96 12.92
N TYR A 69 -11.60 16.01 11.79
CA TYR A 69 -11.98 15.21 10.62
C TYR A 69 -11.22 13.89 10.67
N VAL A 70 -11.95 12.80 10.42
CA VAL A 70 -11.38 11.46 10.34
C VAL A 70 -11.55 10.94 8.92
N ARG A 71 -10.45 10.49 8.31
CA ARG A 71 -10.50 9.86 7.00
C ARG A 71 -11.23 8.52 7.11
N LYS A 72 -12.25 8.29 6.27
CA LYS A 72 -13.00 7.04 6.21
C LYS A 72 -12.86 6.39 4.85
N TYR A 73 -12.69 5.08 4.86
CA TYR A 73 -12.55 4.24 3.67
C TYR A 73 -13.75 3.29 3.57
N PRO A 74 -14.75 3.62 2.73
CA PRO A 74 -16.04 2.89 2.70
C PRO A 74 -15.92 1.41 2.35
N PHE A 75 -14.85 1.04 1.66
CA PHE A 75 -14.64 -0.33 1.18
C PHE A 75 -13.56 -1.10 1.95
N ASN A 76 -13.18 -0.62 3.13
CA ASN A 76 -12.26 -1.24 4.06
C ASN A 76 -10.92 -1.67 3.44
N THR A 77 -10.84 -2.90 2.90
CA THR A 77 -9.60 -3.47 2.35
C THR A 77 -9.39 -3.22 0.86
N LEU A 78 -10.42 -2.75 0.16
CA LEU A 78 -10.35 -2.62 -1.31
C LEU A 78 -9.28 -1.63 -1.73
N ALA A 79 -8.37 -2.08 -2.60
CA ALA A 79 -7.23 -1.32 -3.11
C ALA A 79 -6.33 -0.74 -2.00
N CYS A 80 -6.22 -1.41 -0.84
CA CYS A 80 -5.50 -0.89 0.32
C CYS A 80 -4.04 -0.52 -0.01
N ASP A 81 -3.36 -1.30 -0.82
CA ASP A 81 -1.96 -1.05 -1.23
C ASP A 81 -1.81 0.19 -2.11
N ALA A 82 -2.80 0.47 -2.96
CA ALA A 82 -2.77 1.63 -3.85
C ALA A 82 -3.28 2.89 -3.16
N ILE A 83 -4.43 2.82 -2.46
CA ILE A 83 -5.00 3.97 -1.75
C ILE A 83 -4.10 4.40 -0.60
N GLY A 84 -3.64 3.43 0.21
CA GLY A 84 -2.93 3.76 1.44
C GLY A 84 -3.85 4.36 2.49
N PHE A 85 -3.29 4.94 3.53
CA PHE A 85 -4.08 5.57 4.58
C PHE A 85 -3.45 6.88 5.05
N ALA A 86 -4.29 7.72 5.65
CA ALA A 86 -3.89 8.95 6.32
C ALA A 86 -4.18 8.85 7.82
N SER A 87 -3.38 9.52 8.63
CA SER A 87 -3.61 9.70 10.05
C SER A 87 -3.93 11.16 10.38
N ASN A 88 -4.64 11.36 11.49
CA ASN A 88 -4.96 12.71 11.95
C ASN A 88 -3.75 13.52 12.44
N VAL A 89 -2.59 12.88 12.58
CA VAL A 89 -1.36 13.51 13.10
C VAL A 89 -0.38 13.84 12.00
N ASN A 90 -0.20 12.91 11.05
CA ASN A 90 0.86 12.99 10.05
C ASN A 90 0.34 13.21 8.62
N GLY A 91 -0.98 13.31 8.42
CA GLY A 91 -1.56 13.33 7.08
C GLY A 91 -1.47 11.98 6.38
N GLY A 92 -1.19 11.97 5.08
CA GLY A 92 -1.03 10.76 4.28
C GLY A 92 0.22 9.97 4.65
N GLU A 93 0.06 8.72 5.09
CA GLU A 93 1.19 7.87 5.51
C GLU A 93 1.61 6.87 4.42
N LEU A 94 0.70 6.43 3.57
CA LEU A 94 0.95 5.44 2.51
C LEU A 94 0.16 5.71 1.24
N GLY A 95 0.58 5.06 0.13
CA GLY A 95 -0.14 5.01 -1.13
C GLY A 95 -0.45 6.37 -1.73
N LEU A 96 -1.61 6.49 -2.37
CA LEU A 96 -2.10 7.75 -2.94
C LEU A 96 -2.37 8.82 -1.88
N GLU A 97 -2.77 8.42 -0.67
CA GLU A 97 -2.95 9.36 0.45
C GLU A 97 -1.63 10.09 0.77
N SER A 98 -0.50 9.38 0.76
CA SER A 98 0.82 9.98 0.96
C SER A 98 1.33 10.73 -0.27
N GLN A 99 1.10 10.18 -1.46
CA GLN A 99 1.57 10.77 -2.70
C GLN A 99 0.93 12.13 -2.99
N TYR A 100 -0.33 12.28 -2.62
CA TYR A 100 -1.16 13.45 -2.89
C TYR A 100 -1.63 14.14 -1.60
N ASP A 101 -0.84 14.05 -0.53
CA ASP A 101 -1.22 14.62 0.78
C ASP A 101 -1.43 16.14 0.70
N ASP A 102 -0.56 16.85 0.00
CA ASP A 102 -0.68 18.31 -0.20
C ASP A 102 -1.97 18.71 -0.92
N GLU A 103 -2.42 17.91 -1.88
CA GLU A 103 -3.65 18.14 -2.63
C GLU A 103 -4.90 17.75 -1.84
N LEU A 104 -4.81 16.71 -1.01
CA LEU A 104 -5.94 16.15 -0.26
C LEU A 104 -6.22 16.88 1.05
N SER A 105 -5.17 17.36 1.74
CA SER A 105 -5.27 17.90 3.10
C SER A 105 -5.92 19.29 3.17
N GLY A 106 -5.80 20.12 2.13
CA GLY A 106 -6.29 21.47 2.15
C GLY A 106 -5.51 22.39 3.11
N THR A 107 -6.20 23.35 3.71
CA THR A 107 -5.59 24.30 4.67
C THR A 107 -6.51 24.51 5.86
N ASP A 108 -5.97 24.32 7.06
CA ASP A 108 -6.73 24.53 8.29
C ASP A 108 -7.18 25.96 8.47
N GLY A 109 -8.38 26.12 9.00
CA GLY A 109 -8.88 27.41 9.48
C GLY A 109 -8.23 27.78 10.80
N VAL A 110 -8.24 29.05 11.11
CA VAL A 110 -7.73 29.59 12.36
C VAL A 110 -8.77 30.46 13.01
N SER A 111 -9.11 30.20 14.27
CA SER A 111 -9.93 31.10 15.09
C SER A 111 -9.09 31.59 16.26
N TYR A 112 -9.05 32.90 16.43
CA TYR A 112 -8.38 33.50 17.57
C TYR A 112 -9.19 34.66 18.11
N SER A 113 -9.14 34.88 19.41
CA SER A 113 -9.76 36.02 20.06
C SER A 113 -8.69 36.90 20.70
N TYR A 114 -8.90 38.19 20.58
CA TYR A 114 -8.06 39.19 21.24
C TYR A 114 -8.95 40.26 21.89
N VAL A 115 -8.38 41.03 22.83
CA VAL A 115 -9.07 42.16 23.44
C VAL A 115 -8.67 43.42 22.68
N ASP A 116 -9.65 44.16 22.18
CA ASP A 116 -9.42 45.42 21.51
C ASP A 116 -9.05 46.58 22.50
N GLU A 117 -8.79 47.76 21.97
CA GLU A 117 -8.42 48.95 22.77
C GLU A 117 -9.51 49.38 23.74
N ASP A 118 -10.76 49.00 23.46
CA ASP A 118 -11.94 49.29 24.29
C ASP A 118 -12.26 48.15 25.29
N LEU A 119 -11.35 47.19 25.42
CA LEU A 119 -11.49 45.99 26.27
C LEU A 119 -12.62 45.03 25.87
N ASN A 120 -13.08 45.07 24.60
CA ASN A 120 -14.02 44.09 24.11
C ASN A 120 -13.29 42.86 23.55
N ALA A 121 -13.85 41.68 23.77
CA ALA A 121 -13.37 40.45 23.15
C ALA A 121 -13.78 40.43 21.69
N VAL A 122 -12.80 40.46 20.78
CA VAL A 122 -12.99 40.34 19.33
C VAL A 122 -12.54 38.95 18.89
N GLU A 123 -13.41 38.23 18.23
CA GLU A 123 -13.11 36.93 17.63
C GLU A 123 -12.90 37.11 16.12
N THR A 124 -11.78 36.59 15.64
CA THR A 124 -11.45 36.59 14.20
C THR A 124 -11.27 35.15 13.77
N THR A 125 -12.00 34.80 12.70
CA THR A 125 -11.91 33.44 12.13
C THR A 125 -11.45 33.54 10.67
N LYS A 126 -10.39 32.81 10.35
CA LYS A 126 -10.00 32.49 8.98
C LYS A 126 -10.58 31.14 8.63
N ALA A 127 -11.45 31.08 7.61
CA ALA A 127 -12.08 29.85 7.21
C ALA A 127 -11.07 28.80 6.70
N ALA A 128 -11.33 27.53 6.96
CA ALA A 128 -10.60 26.41 6.37
C ALA A 128 -10.83 26.37 4.84
N VAL A 129 -9.85 25.87 4.12
CA VAL A 129 -9.94 25.59 2.68
C VAL A 129 -9.87 24.08 2.49
N ASN A 130 -10.92 23.50 1.91
CA ASN A 130 -10.97 22.06 1.64
C ASN A 130 -9.89 21.65 0.64
N GLY A 131 -9.35 20.45 0.82
CA GLY A 131 -8.47 19.82 -0.16
C GLY A 131 -9.21 19.43 -1.44
N ASN A 132 -8.46 18.98 -2.42
CA ASN A 132 -8.95 18.56 -3.71
C ASN A 132 -9.41 17.09 -3.70
N ASN A 133 -10.13 16.68 -4.73
CA ASN A 133 -10.46 15.28 -4.98
C ASN A 133 -9.45 14.68 -5.98
N ILE A 134 -9.02 13.46 -5.72
CA ILE A 134 -8.20 12.68 -6.65
C ILE A 134 -9.08 11.64 -7.35
N ILE A 135 -9.03 11.61 -8.68
CA ILE A 135 -9.74 10.62 -9.51
C ILE A 135 -8.68 9.66 -10.04
N THR A 136 -8.80 8.39 -9.66
CA THR A 136 -7.87 7.33 -10.07
C THR A 136 -8.39 6.56 -11.28
N THR A 137 -7.51 5.80 -11.94
CA THR A 137 -7.86 4.89 -13.02
C THR A 137 -8.32 3.51 -12.53
N ILE A 138 -8.28 3.26 -11.22
CA ILE A 138 -8.69 1.99 -10.64
C ILE A 138 -10.19 1.77 -10.86
N ASP A 139 -10.53 0.69 -11.56
CA ASP A 139 -11.90 0.27 -11.76
C ASP A 139 -12.37 -0.61 -10.60
N TYR A 140 -13.47 -0.22 -9.96
CA TYR A 140 -14.03 -0.93 -8.81
C TYR A 140 -14.29 -2.43 -9.08
N ASN A 141 -14.82 -2.76 -10.27
CA ASN A 141 -15.16 -4.14 -10.58
C ASN A 141 -13.89 -4.97 -10.83
N VAL A 142 -12.93 -4.42 -11.59
CA VAL A 142 -11.63 -5.07 -11.83
C VAL A 142 -10.92 -5.31 -10.50
N GLN A 143 -10.83 -4.28 -9.65
CA GLN A 143 -10.18 -4.38 -8.34
C GLN A 143 -10.84 -5.44 -7.45
N SER A 144 -12.17 -5.42 -7.36
CA SER A 144 -12.92 -6.40 -6.56
C SER A 144 -12.72 -7.83 -7.06
N ILE A 145 -12.64 -8.03 -8.37
CA ILE A 145 -12.40 -9.34 -8.96
C ILE A 145 -11.00 -9.86 -8.64
N ILE A 146 -9.96 -9.05 -8.87
CA ILE A 146 -8.58 -9.49 -8.62
C ILE A 146 -8.35 -9.81 -7.14
N GLU A 147 -8.87 -9.00 -6.22
CA GLU A 147 -8.74 -9.25 -4.78
C GLU A 147 -9.48 -10.52 -4.34
N LYS A 148 -10.71 -10.71 -4.82
CA LYS A 148 -11.48 -11.94 -4.55
C LYS A 148 -10.71 -13.20 -4.92
N TYR A 149 -10.13 -13.23 -6.12
CA TYR A 149 -9.39 -14.40 -6.59
C TYR A 149 -8.02 -14.53 -5.94
N MET A 150 -7.35 -13.42 -5.63
CA MET A 150 -6.09 -13.40 -4.89
C MET A 150 -6.26 -14.01 -3.49
N VAL A 151 -7.28 -13.60 -2.75
CA VAL A 151 -7.59 -14.14 -1.42
C VAL A 151 -7.93 -15.63 -1.52
N ALA A 152 -8.82 -16.03 -2.43
CA ALA A 152 -9.19 -17.43 -2.62
C ALA A 152 -7.98 -18.31 -2.97
N TYR A 153 -7.09 -17.83 -3.85
CA TYR A 153 -5.87 -18.54 -4.20
C TYR A 153 -4.95 -18.74 -2.98
N ASN A 154 -4.73 -17.71 -2.18
CA ASN A 154 -3.87 -17.80 -1.02
C ASN A 154 -4.46 -18.64 0.12
N GLN A 155 -5.79 -18.77 0.21
CA GLN A 155 -6.43 -19.73 1.12
C GLN A 155 -6.19 -21.19 0.69
N GLU A 156 -6.20 -21.46 -0.61
CA GLU A 156 -5.97 -22.83 -1.14
C GLU A 156 -4.47 -23.14 -1.21
N LYS A 157 -3.67 -22.18 -1.65
CA LYS A 157 -2.22 -22.32 -1.91
C LYS A 157 -1.47 -21.14 -1.27
N PRO A 158 -1.21 -21.21 0.04
CA PRO A 158 -0.53 -20.12 0.74
C PRO A 158 0.82 -19.79 0.07
N SER A 159 1.02 -18.52 -0.22
CA SER A 159 2.28 -17.97 -0.74
C SER A 159 2.81 -16.88 0.20
N LYS A 160 4.10 -16.62 0.14
CA LYS A 160 4.71 -15.54 0.90
C LYS A 160 4.15 -14.18 0.47
N ASN A 161 4.10 -13.97 -0.84
CA ASN A 161 3.56 -12.77 -1.46
C ASN A 161 2.82 -13.16 -2.75
N THR A 162 1.69 -12.52 -3.00
CA THR A 162 0.98 -12.58 -4.27
C THR A 162 0.68 -11.17 -4.71
N ALA A 163 0.96 -10.83 -5.96
CA ALA A 163 0.68 -9.52 -6.51
C ALA A 163 -0.06 -9.65 -7.84
N ILE A 164 -1.02 -8.76 -8.09
CA ILE A 164 -1.78 -8.68 -9.33
C ILE A 164 -1.85 -7.22 -9.75
N VAL A 165 -1.44 -6.94 -10.99
CA VAL A 165 -1.61 -5.65 -11.66
C VAL A 165 -2.39 -5.87 -12.94
N VAL A 166 -3.46 -5.10 -13.14
CA VAL A 166 -4.23 -5.06 -14.38
C VAL A 166 -4.07 -3.68 -14.99
N MET A 167 -3.47 -3.63 -16.16
CA MET A 167 -3.12 -2.40 -16.85
C MET A 167 -3.70 -2.38 -18.27
N ASN A 168 -4.16 -1.23 -18.71
CA ASN A 168 -4.50 -0.98 -20.10
C ASN A 168 -3.22 -0.68 -20.89
N PRO A 169 -2.77 -1.58 -21.79
CA PRO A 169 -1.49 -1.41 -22.48
C PRO A 169 -1.49 -0.27 -23.52
N LYS A 170 -2.65 0.29 -23.85
CA LYS A 170 -2.76 1.37 -24.84
C LYS A 170 -2.40 2.74 -24.29
N ASN A 171 -2.63 2.96 -23.01
CA ASN A 171 -2.45 4.28 -22.37
C ASN A 171 -1.75 4.21 -21.01
N GLY A 172 -1.46 3.00 -20.49
CA GLY A 172 -0.77 2.82 -19.22
C GLY A 172 -1.65 2.94 -17.97
N GLU A 173 -2.96 3.11 -18.12
CA GLU A 173 -3.88 3.16 -16.98
C GLU A 173 -3.84 1.86 -16.17
N ILE A 174 -3.64 1.97 -14.86
CA ILE A 174 -3.75 0.85 -13.93
C ILE A 174 -5.22 0.74 -13.51
N LEU A 175 -5.87 -0.34 -13.98
CA LEU A 175 -7.28 -0.62 -13.71
C LEU A 175 -7.48 -1.38 -12.40
N GLY A 176 -6.45 -2.04 -11.90
CA GLY A 176 -6.44 -2.74 -10.63
C GLY A 176 -5.03 -3.09 -10.19
N MET A 177 -4.80 -2.99 -8.88
CA MET A 177 -3.52 -3.31 -8.24
C MET A 177 -3.80 -3.88 -6.84
N ALA A 178 -3.29 -5.06 -6.54
CA ALA A 178 -3.46 -5.69 -5.26
C ALA A 178 -2.26 -6.55 -4.89
N SER A 179 -1.89 -6.57 -3.63
CA SER A 179 -0.96 -7.53 -3.05
C SER A 179 -1.55 -8.22 -1.81
N TYR A 180 -1.04 -9.41 -1.49
CA TYR A 180 -1.48 -10.19 -0.34
C TYR A 180 -0.31 -10.33 0.66
N PRO A 181 -0.59 -10.19 1.96
CA PRO A 181 -1.87 -10.00 2.63
C PRO A 181 -2.40 -8.55 2.56
N GLN A 182 -3.73 -8.39 2.62
CA GLN A 182 -4.41 -7.09 2.65
C GLN A 182 -4.60 -6.60 4.09
N PHE A 183 -4.77 -5.28 4.26
CA PHE A 183 -5.09 -4.64 5.54
C PHE A 183 -6.34 -3.75 5.44
N ASP A 184 -6.99 -3.53 6.58
CA ASP A 184 -8.14 -2.63 6.67
C ASP A 184 -7.65 -1.18 6.75
N LEU A 185 -8.01 -0.36 5.76
CA LEU A 185 -7.67 1.06 5.68
C LEU A 185 -8.21 1.89 6.87
N ASN A 186 -9.33 1.46 7.48
CA ASN A 186 -9.87 2.10 8.68
C ASN A 186 -9.17 1.65 9.97
N ASN A 187 -8.47 0.50 9.93
CA ASN A 187 -7.68 0.00 11.05
C ASN A 187 -6.34 -0.58 10.58
N PRO A 188 -5.48 0.24 9.97
CA PRO A 188 -4.30 -0.23 9.24
C PRO A 188 -3.23 -0.86 10.14
N ARG A 189 -3.29 -0.63 11.45
CA ARG A 189 -2.33 -1.17 12.43
C ARG A 189 -2.78 -2.49 13.04
N ASN A 190 -3.90 -3.04 12.60
CA ASN A 190 -4.42 -4.32 13.07
C ASN A 190 -3.72 -5.49 12.37
N LEU A 191 -2.93 -6.25 13.11
CA LEU A 191 -2.21 -7.43 12.64
C LEU A 191 -2.97 -8.75 12.85
N ALA A 192 -4.18 -8.72 13.43
CA ALA A 192 -4.95 -9.92 13.73
C ALA A 192 -5.38 -10.74 12.50
N ASN A 193 -5.37 -10.12 11.30
CA ASN A 193 -5.62 -10.83 10.05
C ASN A 193 -4.41 -11.66 9.55
N VAL A 194 -3.22 -11.42 10.10
CA VAL A 194 -1.97 -12.05 9.66
C VAL A 194 -1.37 -12.94 10.74
N TYR A 195 -1.55 -12.60 12.01
CA TYR A 195 -0.96 -13.28 13.15
C TYR A 195 -2.02 -13.71 14.16
N SER A 196 -1.82 -14.86 14.82
CA SER A 196 -2.70 -15.30 15.91
C SER A 196 -2.49 -14.45 17.18
N GLU A 197 -3.44 -14.50 18.11
CA GLU A 197 -3.34 -13.79 19.39
C GLU A 197 -2.10 -14.20 20.18
N GLU A 198 -1.72 -15.51 20.16
CA GLU A 198 -0.52 -16.01 20.84
C GLU A 198 0.76 -15.46 20.19
N GLN A 199 0.78 -15.37 18.86
CA GLN A 199 1.90 -14.78 18.13
C GLN A 199 2.05 -13.29 18.47
N LEU A 200 0.97 -12.54 18.41
CA LEU A 200 0.95 -11.11 18.76
C LEU A 200 1.40 -10.86 20.19
N ALA A 201 0.93 -11.68 21.16
CA ALA A 201 1.31 -11.56 22.56
C ALA A 201 2.80 -11.85 22.82
N SER A 202 3.47 -12.57 21.91
CA SER A 202 4.90 -12.90 22.01
C SER A 202 5.83 -11.95 21.25
N MET A 203 5.28 -11.05 20.43
CA MET A 203 6.05 -10.09 19.66
C MET A 203 6.61 -8.96 20.53
N SER A 204 7.85 -8.58 20.26
CA SER A 204 8.40 -7.31 20.77
C SER A 204 7.85 -6.12 19.97
N ASP A 205 7.97 -4.92 20.52
CA ASP A 205 7.57 -3.68 19.81
C ASP A 205 8.29 -3.53 18.45
N THR A 206 9.52 -4.00 18.36
CA THR A 206 10.29 -4.01 17.11
C THR A 206 9.71 -5.00 16.11
N ASP A 207 9.30 -6.20 16.56
CA ASP A 207 8.69 -7.20 15.68
C ASP A 207 7.32 -6.73 15.18
N VAL A 208 6.51 -6.11 16.03
CA VAL A 208 5.24 -5.49 15.63
C VAL A 208 5.47 -4.41 14.58
N THR A 209 6.44 -3.55 14.79
CA THR A 209 6.77 -2.48 13.83
C THR A 209 7.21 -3.04 12.48
N ASN A 210 8.08 -4.06 12.49
CA ASN A 210 8.53 -4.72 11.26
C ASN A 210 7.38 -5.44 10.54
N ALA A 211 6.48 -6.09 11.29
CA ALA A 211 5.30 -6.75 10.73
C ALA A 211 4.35 -5.75 10.07
N LEU A 212 4.15 -4.57 10.66
CA LEU A 212 3.37 -3.49 10.07
C LEU A 212 4.00 -2.98 8.77
N TYR A 213 5.30 -2.72 8.75
CA TYR A 213 5.99 -2.32 7.52
C TYR A 213 5.88 -3.37 6.41
N GLN A 214 5.99 -4.66 6.75
CA GLN A 214 5.78 -5.74 5.78
C GLN A 214 4.34 -5.77 5.26
N LEU A 215 3.35 -5.61 6.15
CA LEU A 215 1.93 -5.58 5.77
C LEU A 215 1.60 -4.40 4.85
N TRP A 216 2.20 -3.25 5.08
CA TRP A 216 1.96 -2.02 4.32
C TRP A 216 2.80 -1.91 3.04
N THR A 217 3.72 -2.82 2.80
CA THR A 217 4.55 -2.80 1.59
C THR A 217 3.73 -3.21 0.38
N ASN A 218 3.54 -2.28 -0.56
CA ASN A 218 2.93 -2.59 -1.84
C ASN A 218 3.90 -3.41 -2.68
N TYR A 219 3.69 -4.72 -2.71
CA TYR A 219 4.56 -5.66 -3.42
C TYR A 219 4.60 -5.40 -4.94
N CYS A 220 3.52 -4.85 -5.52
CA CYS A 220 3.48 -4.51 -6.96
C CYS A 220 4.46 -3.40 -7.34
N VAL A 221 4.85 -2.55 -6.39
CA VAL A 221 5.62 -1.32 -6.66
C VAL A 221 7.01 -1.36 -6.01
N SER A 222 7.08 -1.84 -4.76
CA SER A 222 8.26 -1.66 -3.92
C SER A 222 9.22 -2.84 -3.92
N GLU A 223 8.81 -4.01 -4.43
CA GLU A 223 9.61 -5.22 -4.37
C GLU A 223 10.14 -5.63 -5.75
N SER A 224 11.33 -6.20 -5.73
CA SER A 224 11.96 -6.78 -6.93
C SER A 224 11.93 -8.30 -6.84
N TYR A 225 11.66 -8.96 -7.97
CA TYR A 225 11.64 -10.42 -8.05
C TYR A 225 12.28 -10.91 -9.35
N GLU A 226 12.69 -12.17 -9.36
CA GLU A 226 13.22 -12.79 -10.57
C GLU A 226 12.05 -13.21 -11.50
N PRO A 227 11.94 -12.64 -12.72
CA PRO A 227 10.78 -12.84 -13.58
C PRO A 227 10.68 -14.26 -14.15
N GLY A 228 11.77 -15.04 -14.15
CA GLY A 228 11.79 -16.39 -14.67
C GLY A 228 11.38 -16.47 -16.14
N SER A 229 10.53 -17.42 -16.48
CA SER A 229 10.10 -17.68 -17.87
C SER A 229 9.25 -16.57 -18.49
N THR A 230 8.70 -15.66 -17.69
CA THR A 230 7.96 -14.49 -18.22
C THR A 230 8.89 -13.48 -18.91
N TYR A 231 10.19 -13.61 -18.72
CA TYR A 231 11.20 -12.80 -19.41
C TYR A 231 11.52 -13.28 -20.84
N LYS A 232 11.19 -14.52 -21.20
CA LYS A 232 11.53 -15.13 -22.51
C LYS A 232 11.00 -14.36 -23.72
N PRO A 233 9.77 -13.81 -23.72
CA PRO A 233 9.30 -12.97 -24.81
C PRO A 233 10.21 -11.79 -25.13
N PHE A 234 10.82 -11.16 -24.12
CA PHE A 234 11.77 -10.04 -24.30
C PHE A 234 13.06 -10.52 -25.00
N THR A 235 13.57 -11.70 -24.61
CA THR A 235 14.74 -12.32 -25.25
C THR A 235 14.46 -12.63 -26.70
N ILE A 236 13.28 -13.16 -27.01
CA ILE A 236 12.87 -13.48 -28.39
C ILE A 236 12.70 -12.20 -29.21
N ALA A 237 12.03 -11.18 -28.66
CA ALA A 237 11.81 -9.91 -29.33
C ALA A 237 13.13 -9.26 -29.72
N ALA A 238 14.10 -9.21 -28.80
CA ALA A 238 15.44 -8.73 -29.08
C ALA A 238 16.16 -9.57 -30.15
N GLY A 239 16.00 -10.88 -30.11
CA GLY A 239 16.60 -11.80 -31.07
C GLY A 239 16.04 -11.64 -32.48
N LEU A 240 14.74 -11.44 -32.62
CA LEU A 240 14.06 -11.19 -33.90
C LEU A 240 14.45 -9.84 -34.49
N GLU A 241 14.48 -8.77 -33.66
CA GLU A 241 14.83 -7.41 -34.08
C GLU A 241 16.28 -7.34 -34.59
N GLU A 242 17.22 -8.02 -33.93
CA GLU A 242 18.63 -8.10 -34.36
C GLU A 242 18.90 -9.14 -35.43
N GLY A 243 17.88 -9.89 -35.87
CA GLY A 243 17.99 -10.92 -36.90
C GLY A 243 18.90 -12.10 -36.52
N VAL A 244 19.12 -12.35 -35.22
CA VAL A 244 19.90 -13.51 -34.75
C VAL A 244 19.08 -14.79 -34.67
N VAL A 245 17.76 -14.64 -34.74
CA VAL A 245 16.76 -15.71 -34.90
C VAL A 245 15.63 -15.21 -35.79
N HIS A 246 15.02 -16.10 -36.57
CA HIS A 246 13.92 -15.78 -37.49
C HIS A 246 12.74 -16.73 -37.24
N ASP A 247 11.56 -16.33 -37.72
CA ASP A 247 10.44 -17.24 -37.74
C ASP A 247 10.74 -18.45 -38.66
N GLY A 248 10.47 -19.65 -38.16
CA GLY A 248 10.81 -20.91 -38.85
C GLY A 248 12.19 -21.48 -38.49
N ASP A 249 13.07 -20.71 -37.81
CA ASP A 249 14.32 -21.29 -37.32
C ASP A 249 14.05 -22.40 -36.31
N THR A 250 14.91 -23.42 -36.36
CA THR A 250 14.84 -24.56 -35.45
C THR A 250 16.08 -24.66 -34.57
N TYR A 251 15.90 -25.21 -33.37
CA TYR A 251 16.96 -25.49 -32.42
C TYR A 251 16.78 -26.87 -31.79
N GLU A 252 17.86 -27.66 -31.69
CA GLU A 252 17.84 -28.95 -31.00
C GLU A 252 18.11 -28.79 -29.51
N CYS A 253 17.04 -28.90 -28.72
CA CYS A 253 17.14 -28.90 -27.25
C CYS A 253 17.61 -30.28 -26.76
N LYS A 254 18.81 -30.37 -26.22
CA LYS A 254 19.37 -31.59 -25.62
C LYS A 254 19.00 -31.78 -24.16
N GLY A 255 18.07 -30.94 -23.62
CA GLY A 255 17.70 -30.91 -22.22
C GLY A 255 18.59 -30.02 -21.34
N TYR A 256 19.69 -29.51 -21.88
CA TYR A 256 20.60 -28.58 -21.20
C TYR A 256 21.35 -27.73 -22.21
N GLU A 257 21.98 -26.65 -21.73
CA GLU A 257 22.92 -25.79 -22.46
C GLU A 257 24.05 -25.34 -21.52
N TYR A 258 25.23 -25.08 -22.09
CA TYR A 258 26.34 -24.56 -21.31
C TYR A 258 26.45 -23.04 -21.44
N VAL A 259 26.62 -22.37 -20.30
CA VAL A 259 26.93 -20.95 -20.21
C VAL A 259 28.26 -20.82 -19.49
N GLY A 260 29.32 -20.63 -20.24
CA GLY A 260 30.68 -20.78 -19.69
C GLY A 260 30.91 -22.20 -19.13
N PRO A 261 31.33 -22.36 -17.88
CA PRO A 261 31.53 -23.67 -17.26
C PRO A 261 30.23 -24.29 -16.71
N ASP A 262 29.15 -23.54 -16.63
CA ASP A 262 27.92 -23.94 -15.94
C ASP A 262 26.95 -24.64 -16.91
N MET A 263 26.46 -25.81 -16.52
CA MET A 263 25.42 -26.53 -17.22
C MET A 263 24.03 -26.08 -16.72
N ILE A 264 23.27 -25.41 -17.60
CA ILE A 264 21.91 -24.95 -17.30
C ILE A 264 20.91 -25.96 -17.87
N LYS A 265 20.12 -26.57 -16.99
CA LYS A 265 19.12 -27.58 -17.37
C LYS A 265 17.84 -26.94 -17.87
N CYS A 266 17.24 -27.57 -18.89
CA CYS A 266 15.86 -27.33 -19.24
C CYS A 266 14.94 -28.01 -18.20
N HIS A 267 13.71 -27.50 -18.03
CA HIS A 267 12.75 -28.18 -17.15
C HIS A 267 12.40 -29.61 -17.65
N SER A 268 12.49 -29.85 -18.97
CA SER A 268 12.31 -31.17 -19.56
C SER A 268 13.36 -32.21 -19.14
N TYR A 269 14.55 -31.76 -18.65
CA TYR A 269 15.67 -32.64 -18.35
C TYR A 269 15.34 -33.74 -17.36
N SER A 270 14.55 -33.43 -16.35
CA SER A 270 14.16 -34.39 -15.29
C SER A 270 12.88 -35.16 -15.59
N THR A 271 12.17 -34.85 -16.69
CA THR A 271 10.90 -35.49 -17.05
C THR A 271 11.04 -36.35 -18.33
N ILE A 272 11.18 -35.71 -19.47
CA ILE A 272 11.28 -36.36 -20.77
C ILE A 272 12.71 -36.35 -21.35
N GLY A 273 13.68 -35.82 -20.61
CA GLY A 273 15.09 -35.69 -20.99
C GLY A 273 15.36 -34.48 -21.86
N SER A 274 14.69 -34.30 -22.97
CA SER A 274 14.88 -33.16 -23.86
C SER A 274 13.59 -32.90 -24.68
N HIS A 275 13.49 -31.69 -25.26
CA HIS A 275 12.40 -31.37 -26.19
C HIS A 275 12.70 -31.76 -27.61
N GLY A 276 13.97 -32.15 -27.95
CA GLY A 276 14.37 -32.41 -29.34
C GLY A 276 14.41 -31.13 -30.17
N VAL A 277 14.09 -31.28 -31.47
CA VAL A 277 14.07 -30.13 -32.40
C VAL A 277 12.78 -29.34 -32.24
N LEU A 278 12.92 -28.02 -31.96
CA LEU A 278 11.82 -27.08 -31.74
C LEU A 278 11.94 -25.91 -32.71
N THR A 279 10.80 -25.45 -33.23
CA THR A 279 10.70 -24.11 -33.82
C THR A 279 10.73 -23.05 -32.72
N LEU A 280 10.89 -21.76 -33.10
CA LEU A 280 10.89 -20.64 -32.15
C LEU A 280 9.58 -20.59 -31.34
N SER A 281 8.44 -20.73 -32.00
CA SER A 281 7.11 -20.77 -31.36
C SER A 281 6.99 -21.95 -30.38
N GLN A 282 7.41 -23.13 -30.79
CA GLN A 282 7.41 -24.31 -29.90
C GLN A 282 8.35 -24.16 -28.71
N ALA A 283 9.47 -23.47 -28.90
CA ALA A 283 10.39 -23.20 -27.81
C ALA A 283 9.80 -22.25 -26.74
N LEU A 284 9.01 -21.27 -27.17
CA LEU A 284 8.28 -20.38 -26.25
C LEU A 284 7.12 -21.14 -25.57
N GLU A 285 6.31 -21.86 -26.32
CA GLU A 285 5.21 -22.70 -25.83
C GLU A 285 5.67 -23.71 -24.78
N ASN A 286 6.78 -24.39 -25.06
CA ASN A 286 7.38 -25.37 -24.13
C ASN A 286 8.36 -24.70 -23.13
N SER A 287 8.45 -23.40 -23.08
CA SER A 287 9.34 -22.68 -22.16
C SER A 287 10.79 -23.22 -22.15
N CYS A 288 11.35 -23.47 -23.33
CA CYS A 288 12.66 -24.11 -23.50
C CYS A 288 13.83 -23.18 -23.07
N ASN A 289 14.52 -23.49 -21.99
CA ASN A 289 15.66 -22.72 -21.52
C ASN A 289 16.85 -22.74 -22.50
N PRO A 290 17.31 -23.92 -23.02
CA PRO A 290 18.43 -23.96 -23.95
C PRO A 290 18.26 -23.11 -25.19
N TYR A 291 17.06 -23.05 -25.77
CA TYR A 291 16.84 -22.20 -26.95
C TYR A 291 16.97 -20.70 -26.60
N MET A 292 16.39 -20.28 -25.47
CA MET A 292 16.52 -18.88 -25.01
C MET A 292 17.96 -18.49 -24.73
N ILE A 293 18.73 -19.39 -24.09
CA ILE A 293 20.18 -19.21 -23.85
C ILE A 293 20.92 -19.04 -25.18
N ASN A 294 20.61 -19.86 -26.19
CA ASN A 294 21.23 -19.76 -27.51
C ASN A 294 20.95 -18.41 -28.17
N ILE A 295 19.71 -17.90 -28.09
CA ILE A 295 19.37 -16.57 -28.59
C ILE A 295 20.17 -15.49 -27.85
N ALA A 296 20.21 -15.56 -26.53
CA ALA A 296 20.93 -14.58 -25.70
C ALA A 296 22.45 -14.59 -25.99
N ILE A 297 23.06 -15.77 -26.20
CA ILE A 297 24.47 -15.90 -26.59
C ILE A 297 24.71 -15.27 -27.97
N LYS A 298 23.83 -15.49 -28.94
CA LYS A 298 23.93 -14.89 -30.29
C LYS A 298 23.79 -13.35 -30.25
N LEU A 299 22.90 -12.82 -29.40
CA LEU A 299 22.75 -11.38 -29.18
C LEU A 299 24.02 -10.77 -28.60
N GLY A 300 24.63 -11.47 -27.66
CA GLY A 300 25.75 -10.98 -26.86
C GLY A 300 25.36 -9.96 -25.80
N ASN A 301 26.22 -9.79 -24.80
CA ASN A 301 25.93 -9.03 -23.58
C ASN A 301 25.55 -7.57 -23.83
N VAL A 302 26.23 -6.92 -24.77
CA VAL A 302 26.02 -5.48 -25.02
C VAL A 302 24.63 -5.21 -25.59
N ARG A 303 24.23 -5.97 -26.60
CA ARG A 303 22.91 -5.81 -27.24
C ARG A 303 21.82 -6.24 -26.28
N PHE A 304 22.00 -7.36 -25.58
CA PHE A 304 21.05 -7.82 -24.60
C PHE A 304 20.73 -6.75 -23.55
N ALA A 305 21.79 -6.13 -22.94
CA ALA A 305 21.63 -5.05 -21.99
C ALA A 305 21.01 -3.76 -22.57
N GLN A 306 21.21 -3.50 -23.87
CA GLN A 306 20.55 -2.39 -24.55
C GLN A 306 19.04 -2.63 -24.66
N TYR A 307 18.62 -3.84 -25.03
CA TYR A 307 17.20 -4.18 -25.11
C TYR A 307 16.54 -4.19 -23.73
N GLU A 308 17.21 -4.67 -22.68
CA GLU A 308 16.71 -4.55 -21.30
C GLU A 308 16.34 -3.10 -20.96
N LYS A 309 17.24 -2.16 -21.26
CA LYS A 309 16.97 -0.72 -21.05
C LYS A 309 15.85 -0.18 -21.94
N MET A 310 15.78 -0.62 -23.21
CA MET A 310 14.70 -0.20 -24.13
C MET A 310 13.34 -0.67 -23.67
N PHE A 311 13.24 -1.84 -23.04
CA PHE A 311 12.02 -2.34 -22.40
C PHE A 311 11.72 -1.70 -21.04
N GLY A 312 12.60 -0.82 -20.54
CA GLY A 312 12.40 -0.10 -19.28
C GLY A 312 12.90 -0.82 -18.03
N PHE A 313 13.54 -1.99 -18.17
CA PHE A 313 14.10 -2.69 -17.01
C PHE A 313 15.23 -1.86 -16.36
N GLY A 314 15.26 -1.85 -15.03
CA GLY A 314 16.23 -1.08 -14.26
C GLY A 314 15.93 0.42 -14.14
N ALA A 315 14.75 0.86 -14.56
CA ALA A 315 14.28 2.24 -14.42
C ALA A 315 12.90 2.29 -13.73
N LYS A 316 12.60 3.42 -13.11
CA LYS A 316 11.24 3.67 -12.59
C LYS A 316 10.27 3.83 -13.76
N THR A 317 9.06 3.30 -13.60
CA THR A 317 7.98 3.43 -14.58
C THR A 317 7.32 4.81 -14.51
N GLY A 318 7.44 5.49 -13.35
CA GLY A 318 6.77 6.75 -13.06
C GLY A 318 5.34 6.55 -12.58
N VAL A 319 5.01 5.36 -12.07
CA VAL A 319 3.75 5.18 -11.35
C VAL A 319 3.69 6.16 -10.19
N ASP A 320 2.56 6.83 -10.06
CA ASP A 320 2.34 7.86 -9.05
C ASP A 320 2.02 7.28 -7.65
N LEU A 321 2.91 6.39 -7.21
CA LEU A 321 2.91 5.79 -5.88
C LEU A 321 4.30 5.92 -5.25
N PRO A 322 4.39 6.13 -3.93
CA PRO A 322 5.65 6.20 -3.23
C PRO A 322 6.36 4.84 -3.19
N GLY A 323 7.68 4.86 -3.11
CA GLY A 323 8.47 3.66 -2.86
C GLY A 323 8.72 2.77 -4.08
N GLU A 324 8.53 3.26 -5.32
CA GLU A 324 8.79 2.47 -6.52
C GLU A 324 10.26 2.01 -6.59
N ALA A 325 10.45 0.68 -6.70
CA ALA A 325 11.74 0.05 -6.90
C ALA A 325 12.14 0.07 -8.39
N THR A 326 13.41 0.32 -8.66
CA THR A 326 13.95 0.28 -10.05
C THR A 326 14.22 -1.13 -10.55
N GLY A 327 14.19 -2.13 -9.65
CA GLY A 327 14.72 -3.45 -9.93
C GLY A 327 16.25 -3.50 -9.80
N ILE A 328 16.78 -4.72 -9.78
CA ILE A 328 18.22 -4.98 -9.67
C ILE A 328 18.71 -5.52 -11.01
N MET A 329 19.44 -4.69 -11.75
CA MET A 329 20.09 -5.08 -13.00
C MET A 329 21.57 -5.39 -12.75
N SER A 330 22.01 -6.59 -13.13
CA SER A 330 23.43 -6.93 -13.03
C SER A 330 24.23 -6.14 -14.06
N VAL A 331 25.12 -5.27 -13.59
CA VAL A 331 26.00 -4.45 -14.44
C VAL A 331 27.23 -5.24 -14.92
N SER A 332 27.41 -6.47 -14.45
CA SER A 332 28.56 -7.30 -14.77
C SER A 332 28.38 -7.95 -16.15
N TYR A 333 29.23 -7.56 -17.10
CA TYR A 333 29.35 -8.16 -18.44
C TYR A 333 29.66 -9.68 -18.45
N THR A 334 29.75 -10.31 -17.29
CA THR A 334 30.11 -11.73 -17.12
C THR A 334 28.93 -12.61 -16.71
N HIS A 335 27.71 -12.07 -16.51
CA HIS A 335 26.63 -12.84 -15.90
C HIS A 335 25.41 -13.01 -16.79
N LEU A 336 25.50 -13.96 -17.75
CA LEU A 336 24.34 -14.75 -18.18
C LEU A 336 23.76 -15.62 -17.02
N ARG A 337 24.11 -15.31 -15.78
CA ARG A 337 23.67 -16.01 -14.56
C ARG A 337 22.25 -15.67 -14.13
N ALA A 338 21.64 -14.63 -14.65
CA ALA A 338 20.29 -14.19 -14.28
C ALA A 338 19.13 -15.12 -14.72
N GLN A 339 19.45 -16.28 -15.26
CA GLN A 339 18.44 -17.29 -15.65
C GLN A 339 18.50 -18.56 -14.79
N ARG A 340 19.03 -18.45 -13.57
CA ARG A 340 19.20 -19.60 -12.67
C ARG A 340 18.02 -19.76 -11.71
N HIS A 341 16.81 -19.67 -12.09
CA HIS A 341 15.77 -20.29 -11.20
C HIS A 341 14.43 -20.35 -11.92
#